data_8b7c16e7cb48e2b9a89de36be84a7309
#
_entry.id   8b7c16e7cb48e2b9a89de36be84a7309
#
_cell.length_a   1.000
_cell.length_b   1.000
_cell.length_c   1.000
_cell.angle_alpha   90.00
_cell.angle_beta   90.00
_cell.angle_gamma   90.00
#
_symmetry.space_group_name_H-M   'P 1'
#
loop_
_entity.id
_entity.type
_entity.pdbx_description
1 polymer ?
#
loop_
_entity_poly.entity_id
_entity_poly.type
_entity_poly.pdbx_seq_one_letter_code
_entity_poly.pdbx_strand_id
1 'polypeptide(L)'
;CIRILEEQPHLLLQSPFIRPEDVDLYLYHVDTIKLCGRTLGPGFLMRAITAYRARRYDGNLLDLLDAVAWLAERLHVDNRMLSFDFAAMLAQCDNRCDQCGFCRELFTAIAHPLPLVIADRRVSAD
;
A
#
# COMPACT_ATOMS: atom_id res chain seq x y z
N CYS A 1 9.61 12.18 5.70
CA CYS A 1 8.43 11.37 5.30
C CYS A 1 8.29 10.08 6.12
N ILE A 2 9.36 9.30 6.34
CA ILE A 2 9.28 8.02 7.09
C ILE A 2 8.69 8.25 8.50
N ARG A 3 9.25 9.15 9.27
CA ARG A 3 8.79 9.44 10.63
C ARG A 3 7.31 9.85 10.70
N ILE A 4 6.84 10.62 9.73
CA ILE A 4 5.43 11.04 9.67
C ILE A 4 4.52 9.84 9.46
N LEU A 5 4.89 8.91 8.58
CA LEU A 5 4.11 7.69 8.34
C LEU A 5 4.17 6.70 9.50
N GLU A 6 5.25 6.69 10.28
CA GLU A 6 5.32 5.90 11.52
C GLU A 6 4.35 6.42 12.60
N GLU A 7 4.24 7.75 12.72
CA GLU A 7 3.35 8.40 13.70
C GLU A 7 1.89 8.47 13.20
N GLN A 8 1.69 8.63 11.90
CA GLN A 8 0.38 8.84 11.28
C GLN A 8 0.22 7.99 9.99
N PRO A 9 0.14 6.67 10.11
CA PRO A 9 0.15 5.78 8.94
C PRO A 9 -1.08 5.93 8.04
N HIS A 10 -2.19 6.48 8.53
CA HIS A 10 -3.38 6.78 7.73
C HIS A 10 -3.12 7.78 6.59
N LEU A 11 -2.05 8.57 6.68
CA LEU A 11 -1.62 9.48 5.61
C LEU A 11 -1.25 8.73 4.31
N LEU A 12 -1.00 7.42 4.41
CA LEU A 12 -0.83 6.58 3.22
C LEU A 12 -2.02 6.69 2.27
N LEU A 13 -3.24 6.65 2.79
CA LEU A 13 -4.46 6.72 1.97
C LEU A 13 -4.71 8.12 1.38
N GLN A 14 -4.04 9.14 1.90
CA GLN A 14 -4.08 10.50 1.36
C GLN A 14 -3.02 10.73 0.28
N SER A 15 -2.13 9.76 0.07
CA SER A 15 -1.06 9.83 -0.93
C SER A 15 -1.52 9.20 -2.24
N PRO A 16 -1.07 9.70 -3.40
CA PRO A 16 -1.41 9.10 -4.69
C PRO A 16 -0.71 7.75 -4.84
N PHE A 17 -1.48 6.70 -5.09
CA PHE A 17 -0.99 5.39 -5.50
C PHE A 17 -2.01 4.72 -6.42
N ILE A 18 -1.56 3.75 -7.20
CA ILE A 18 -2.41 3.01 -8.13
C ILE A 18 -2.38 1.55 -7.71
N ARG A 19 -3.53 0.99 -7.33
CA ARG A 19 -3.65 -0.44 -7.06
C ARG A 19 -3.76 -1.23 -8.35
N PRO A 20 -3.47 -2.55 -8.33
CA PRO A 20 -3.76 -3.42 -9.47
C PRO A 20 -5.19 -3.30 -10.00
N GLU A 21 -6.17 -3.20 -9.09
CA GLU A 21 -7.59 -3.05 -9.40
C GLU A 21 -7.94 -1.73 -10.09
N ASP A 22 -7.13 -0.70 -9.87
CA ASP A 22 -7.39 0.66 -10.39
C ASP A 22 -6.72 0.91 -11.75
N VAL A 23 -5.88 0.00 -12.23
CA VAL A 23 -5.06 0.18 -13.44
C VAL A 23 -5.89 0.59 -14.66
N ASP A 24 -7.03 -0.07 -14.89
CA ASP A 24 -7.84 0.19 -16.09
C ASP A 24 -8.46 1.59 -16.07
N LEU A 25 -8.77 2.13 -14.88
CA LEU A 25 -9.20 3.51 -14.73
C LEU A 25 -8.12 4.49 -15.21
N TYR A 26 -6.86 4.25 -14.85
CA TYR A 26 -5.74 5.11 -15.24
C TYR A 26 -5.36 4.93 -16.71
N LEU A 27 -5.39 3.70 -17.24
CA LEU A 27 -5.09 3.43 -18.66
C LEU A 27 -6.09 4.05 -19.63
N TYR A 28 -7.26 4.46 -19.15
CA TYR A 28 -8.17 5.27 -19.95
C TYR A 28 -7.59 6.67 -20.29
N HIS A 29 -6.69 7.18 -19.43
CA HIS A 29 -6.10 8.52 -19.55
C HIS A 29 -4.62 8.52 -19.95
N VAL A 30 -3.92 7.39 -19.81
CA VAL A 30 -2.49 7.25 -20.08
C VAL A 30 -2.18 5.97 -20.83
N ASP A 31 -1.12 5.96 -21.63
CA ASP A 31 -0.73 4.79 -22.42
C ASP A 31 0.04 3.75 -21.62
N THR A 32 0.69 4.17 -20.54
CA THR A 32 1.62 3.32 -19.79
C THR A 32 1.63 3.64 -18.30
N ILE A 33 1.68 2.58 -17.49
CA ILE A 33 1.91 2.68 -16.05
C ILE A 33 3.28 2.09 -15.74
N LYS A 34 4.13 2.88 -15.06
CA LYS A 34 5.47 2.44 -14.65
C LYS A 34 5.41 1.76 -13.28
N LEU A 35 5.96 0.55 -13.19
CA LEU A 35 6.21 -0.11 -11.91
C LEU A 35 7.58 0.30 -11.37
N CYS A 36 7.63 0.70 -10.11
CA CYS A 36 8.85 1.03 -9.38
C CYS A 36 9.24 -0.12 -8.44
N GLY A 37 10.44 -0.03 -7.81
CA GLY A 37 10.88 -1.00 -6.81
C GLY A 37 12.05 -1.90 -7.23
N ARG A 38 12.80 -1.54 -8.27
CA ARG A 38 13.97 -2.32 -8.73
C ARG A 38 15.01 -2.59 -7.63
N THR A 39 15.09 -1.72 -6.64
CA THR A 39 16.05 -1.83 -5.52
C THR A 39 15.58 -2.79 -4.43
N LEU A 40 14.32 -3.22 -4.45
CA LEU A 40 13.72 -4.15 -3.48
C LEU A 40 13.89 -5.62 -3.88
N GLY A 41 14.59 -5.88 -4.98
CA GLY A 41 14.93 -7.22 -5.44
C GLY A 41 13.86 -7.90 -6.30
N PRO A 42 14.19 -9.09 -6.83
CA PRO A 42 13.35 -9.80 -7.80
C PRO A 42 12.02 -10.28 -7.20
N GLY A 43 11.98 -10.63 -5.93
CA GLY A 43 10.74 -11.07 -5.26
C GLY A 43 9.66 -9.99 -5.23
N PHE A 44 10.04 -8.76 -4.92
CA PHE A 44 9.14 -7.61 -4.97
C PHE A 44 8.63 -7.37 -6.40
N LEU A 45 9.54 -7.33 -7.38
CA LEU A 45 9.19 -7.08 -8.78
C LEU A 45 8.25 -8.15 -9.34
N MET A 46 8.53 -9.43 -9.07
CA MET A 46 7.67 -10.53 -9.52
C MET A 46 6.27 -10.45 -8.92
N ARG A 47 6.16 -10.12 -7.64
CA ARG A 47 4.87 -9.89 -6.97
C ARG A 47 4.11 -8.74 -7.61
N ALA A 48 4.76 -7.60 -7.79
CA ALA A 48 4.17 -6.43 -8.41
C ALA A 48 3.71 -6.72 -9.85
N ILE A 49 4.58 -7.26 -10.70
CA ILE A 49 4.25 -7.61 -12.08
C ILE A 49 3.04 -8.56 -12.14
N THR A 50 3.04 -9.60 -11.32
CA THR A 50 1.95 -10.59 -11.27
C THR A 50 0.62 -9.92 -10.87
N ALA A 51 0.63 -9.12 -9.81
CA ALA A 51 -0.56 -8.44 -9.31
C ALA A 51 -1.13 -7.44 -10.33
N TYR A 52 -0.28 -6.59 -10.90
CA TYR A 52 -0.73 -5.57 -11.88
C TYR A 52 -1.18 -6.17 -13.20
N ARG A 53 -0.60 -7.28 -13.65
CA ARG A 53 -1.10 -8.03 -14.82
C ARG A 53 -2.44 -8.70 -14.55
N ALA A 54 -2.62 -9.25 -13.36
CA ALA A 54 -3.88 -9.87 -12.93
C ALA A 54 -4.99 -8.86 -12.61
N ARG A 55 -4.68 -7.56 -12.50
CA ARG A 55 -5.62 -6.52 -12.04
C ARG A 55 -6.21 -6.78 -10.67
N ARG A 56 -5.49 -7.51 -9.84
CA ARG A 56 -5.95 -7.94 -8.52
C ARG A 56 -4.77 -8.27 -7.60
N TYR A 57 -4.94 -7.94 -6.32
CA TYR A 57 -4.02 -8.37 -5.27
C TYR A 57 -4.75 -8.66 -3.96
N ASP A 58 -4.68 -9.89 -3.49
CA ASP A 58 -5.25 -10.34 -2.24
C ASP A 58 -4.17 -10.39 -1.17
N GLY A 59 -3.90 -9.26 -0.51
CA GLY A 59 -2.84 -9.18 0.50
C GLY A 59 -2.63 -7.78 1.04
N ASN A 60 -1.45 -7.61 1.65
CA ASN A 60 -1.04 -6.34 2.21
C ASN A 60 -0.69 -5.34 1.09
N LEU A 61 -1.44 -4.25 1.00
CA LEU A 61 -1.19 -3.19 0.01
C LEU A 61 0.26 -2.69 0.03
N LEU A 62 0.88 -2.64 1.21
CA LEU A 62 2.26 -2.19 1.37
C LEU A 62 3.28 -3.06 0.64
N ASP A 63 2.94 -4.32 0.35
CA ASP A 63 3.79 -5.24 -0.42
C ASP A 63 3.95 -4.84 -1.90
N LEU A 64 3.13 -3.92 -2.38
CA LEU A 64 3.15 -3.43 -3.77
C LEU A 64 3.71 -2.01 -3.91
N LEU A 65 3.90 -1.30 -2.80
CA LEU A 65 4.30 0.10 -2.79
C LEU A 65 5.76 0.23 -2.34
N ASP A 66 6.65 0.46 -3.28
CA ASP A 66 8.10 0.49 -3.03
C ASP A 66 8.53 1.52 -1.98
N ALA A 67 7.94 2.70 -2.00
CA ALA A 67 8.26 3.78 -1.07
C ALA A 67 7.92 3.48 0.40
N VAL A 68 7.01 2.55 0.65
CA VAL A 68 6.51 2.18 1.98
C VAL A 68 6.62 0.68 2.29
N ALA A 69 7.29 -0.08 1.45
CA ALA A 69 7.49 -1.52 1.64
C ALA A 69 8.17 -1.87 2.98
N TRP A 70 8.99 -0.99 3.53
CA TRP A 70 9.61 -1.12 4.84
C TRP A 70 8.59 -1.22 5.99
N LEU A 71 7.38 -0.69 5.80
CA LEU A 71 6.32 -0.71 6.80
C LEU A 71 5.51 -2.03 6.76
N ALA A 72 5.63 -2.82 5.70
CA ALA A 72 4.86 -4.05 5.49
C ALA A 72 5.12 -5.14 6.54
N GLU A 73 6.27 -5.12 7.21
CA GLU A 73 6.60 -6.05 8.30
C GLU A 73 5.92 -5.71 9.63
N ARG A 74 5.44 -4.48 9.77
CA ARG A 74 4.85 -3.96 11.02
C ARG A 74 3.37 -3.69 10.92
N LEU A 75 2.87 -3.53 9.70
CA LEU A 75 1.52 -3.10 9.42
C LEU A 75 0.95 -3.89 8.23
N HIS A 76 -0.25 -4.39 8.39
CA HIS A 76 -1.04 -4.96 7.31
C HIS A 76 -2.16 -4.00 6.92
N VAL A 77 -2.21 -3.61 5.66
CA VAL A 77 -3.32 -2.84 5.07
C VAL A 77 -4.01 -3.75 4.06
N ASP A 78 -5.19 -4.24 4.40
CA ASP A 78 -5.89 -5.21 3.55
C ASP A 78 -6.39 -4.55 2.26
N ASN A 79 -5.70 -4.84 1.15
CA ASN A 79 -6.04 -4.27 -0.15
C ASN A 79 -7.46 -4.63 -0.62
N ARG A 80 -7.98 -5.80 -0.23
CA ARG A 80 -9.31 -6.26 -0.61
C ARG A 80 -10.44 -5.47 0.03
N MET A 81 -10.18 -4.81 1.16
CA MET A 81 -11.16 -4.00 1.87
C MET A 81 -11.31 -2.59 1.30
N LEU A 82 -10.41 -2.18 0.42
CA LEU A 82 -10.60 -0.96 -0.35
C LEU A 82 -11.64 -1.21 -1.45
N SER A 83 -12.68 -0.39 -1.49
CA SER A 83 -13.74 -0.50 -2.50
C SER A 83 -13.19 -0.34 -3.93
N PHE A 84 -13.90 -0.87 -4.90
CA PHE A 84 -13.47 -0.79 -6.31
C PHE A 84 -13.51 0.66 -6.85
N ASP A 85 -14.31 1.52 -6.27
CA ASP A 85 -14.43 2.94 -6.63
C ASP A 85 -13.53 3.88 -5.82
N PHE A 86 -12.65 3.32 -4.96
CA PHE A 86 -11.76 4.09 -4.09
C PHE A 86 -10.95 5.14 -4.84
N ALA A 87 -10.31 4.76 -5.97
CA ALA A 87 -9.52 5.67 -6.77
C ALA A 87 -10.37 6.79 -7.40
N ALA A 88 -11.59 6.47 -7.85
CA ALA A 88 -12.52 7.47 -8.36
C ALA A 88 -12.99 8.44 -7.28
N MET A 89 -13.20 7.96 -6.06
CA MET A 89 -13.52 8.81 -4.91
C MET A 89 -12.37 9.76 -4.57
N LEU A 90 -11.13 9.27 -4.55
CA LEU A 90 -9.95 10.11 -4.32
C LEU A 90 -9.75 11.17 -5.41
N ALA A 91 -10.06 10.85 -6.66
CA ALA A 91 -9.96 11.80 -7.76
C ALA A 91 -10.90 13.00 -7.61
N GLN A 92 -11.98 12.87 -6.84
CA GLN A 92 -12.95 13.92 -6.55
C GLN A 92 -12.71 14.59 -5.17
N CYS A 93 -11.66 14.19 -4.47
CA CYS A 93 -11.34 14.71 -3.14
C CYS A 93 -10.91 16.17 -3.19
N ASP A 94 -11.45 17.00 -2.32
CA ASP A 94 -11.11 18.42 -2.19
C ASP A 94 -9.90 18.68 -1.27
N ASN A 95 -9.28 17.63 -0.73
CA ASN A 95 -8.11 17.66 0.17
C ASN A 95 -8.35 18.39 1.50
N ARG A 96 -9.59 18.53 1.95
CA ARG A 96 -9.91 19.07 3.28
C ARG A 96 -9.85 17.99 4.36
N CYS A 97 -8.69 17.38 4.51
CA CYS A 97 -8.51 16.20 5.36
C CYS A 97 -8.75 16.45 6.85
N ASP A 98 -8.54 17.68 7.31
CA ASP A 98 -8.84 18.12 8.67
C ASP A 98 -10.35 18.10 9.02
N GLN A 99 -11.20 18.27 8.03
CA GLN A 99 -12.66 18.29 8.19
C GLN A 99 -13.29 16.96 7.77
N CYS A 100 -12.73 16.28 6.78
CA CYS A 100 -13.32 15.08 6.15
C CYS A 100 -13.20 13.84 7.04
N GLY A 101 -12.01 13.52 7.58
CA GLY A 101 -11.76 12.33 8.39
C GLY A 101 -11.85 10.97 7.67
N PHE A 102 -12.35 10.91 6.44
CA PHE A 102 -12.63 9.68 5.70
C PHE A 102 -11.44 8.72 5.60
N CYS A 103 -10.27 9.21 5.17
CA CYS A 103 -9.09 8.36 5.01
C CYS A 103 -8.61 7.79 6.35
N ARG A 104 -8.75 8.53 7.44
CA ARG A 104 -8.40 8.05 8.79
C ARG A 104 -9.35 6.95 9.26
N GLU A 105 -10.64 7.14 9.10
CA GLU A 105 -11.65 6.15 9.46
C GLU A 105 -11.51 4.88 8.64
N LEU A 106 -11.36 5.02 7.32
CA LEU A 106 -11.12 3.90 6.42
C LEU A 106 -9.84 3.14 6.80
N PHE A 107 -8.75 3.84 7.05
CA PHE A 107 -7.49 3.21 7.45
C PHE A 107 -7.66 2.40 8.74
N THR A 108 -8.35 2.93 9.73
CA THR A 108 -8.64 2.21 10.99
C THR A 108 -9.42 0.92 10.74
N ALA A 109 -10.30 0.91 9.74
CA ALA A 109 -11.11 -0.27 9.41
C ALA A 109 -10.32 -1.37 8.68
N ILE A 110 -9.33 -1.00 7.84
CA ILE A 110 -8.64 -1.94 6.93
C ILE A 110 -7.22 -2.28 7.35
N ALA A 111 -6.63 -1.52 8.28
CA ALA A 111 -5.26 -1.69 8.72
C ALA A 111 -5.18 -2.27 10.13
N HIS A 112 -4.21 -3.15 10.34
CA HIS A 112 -3.91 -3.67 11.68
C HIS A 112 -2.40 -3.89 11.84
N PRO A 113 -1.87 -3.69 13.06
CA PRO A 113 -0.46 -3.95 13.33
C PRO A 113 -0.17 -5.46 13.24
N LEU A 114 1.01 -5.78 12.73
CA LEU A 114 1.53 -7.14 12.74
C LEU A 114 2.39 -7.35 13.99
N PRO A 115 2.36 -8.56 14.58
CA PRO A 115 3.23 -8.88 15.71
C PRO A 115 4.69 -8.80 15.26
N LEU A 116 5.54 -8.16 16.08
CA LEU A 116 6.97 -8.17 15.85
C LEU A 116 7.48 -9.61 16.00
N VAL A 117 7.90 -10.23 14.92
CA VAL A 117 8.64 -11.48 14.98
C VAL A 117 10.06 -11.13 15.41
N ILE A 118 10.33 -11.24 16.70
CA ILE A 118 11.70 -11.24 17.22
C ILE A 118 12.27 -12.57 16.75
N ALA A 119 13.07 -12.55 15.68
CA ALA A 119 13.87 -13.70 15.32
C ALA A 119 14.81 -13.96 16.50
N ASP A 120 14.53 -15.02 17.24
CA ASP A 120 15.41 -15.51 18.31
C ASP A 120 16.73 -15.93 17.64
N ARG A 121 17.66 -14.99 17.59
CA ARG A 121 19.04 -15.30 17.23
C ARG A 121 19.63 -16.09 18.39
N ARG A 122 19.26 -17.34 18.51
CA ARG A 122 20.10 -18.31 19.22
C ARG A 122 21.37 -18.43 18.39
N VAL A 123 22.35 -17.62 18.78
CA VAL A 123 23.72 -17.93 18.43
C VAL A 123 23.99 -19.29 19.05
N SER A 124 23.98 -20.33 18.25
CA SER A 124 24.59 -21.60 18.67
C SER A 124 26.06 -21.29 18.82
N ALA A 125 26.49 -21.12 20.07
CA ALA A 125 27.88 -21.11 20.45
C ALA A 125 28.35 -22.58 20.41
N ASP A 126 29.03 -22.95 19.34
CA ASP A 126 29.96 -24.06 19.30
C ASP A 126 31.39 -23.52 19.38
#